data_ecb5a195fa2d90ea56b9cc510705ce39
#
_entry.id   ecb5a195fa2d90ea56b9cc510705ce39
#
_cell.length_a   1.000
_cell.length_b   1.000
_cell.length_c   1.000
_cell.angle_alpha   90.00
_cell.angle_beta   90.00
_cell.angle_gamma   90.00
#
_symmetry.space_group_name_H-M   'P 1'
#
loop_
_entity.id
_entity.type
_entity.pdbx_description
1 polymer ?
#
loop_
_entity_poly.entity_id
_entity_poly.type
_entity_poly.pdbx_seq_one_letter_code
_entity_poly.pdbx_strand_id
1 'polypeptide(L)'
;IGRSLRPALPEGSGEAVFKITTFPPVCMSNEVVGVLNYGYPSKDQIYELYDKNHLGSRRRGTTLQPHSQPHDETLLRLKALQEFSFDPDGLSGGPNFVIQRAGNDHTAYFAGVTVRAGKKDVYIVKSGFIKCLLDAAIDRWN
;
A
#
# COMPACT_ATOMS: atom_id res chain seq x y z
N ILE A 1 -13.10 17.51 -4.67
CA ILE A 1 -13.46 17.67 -3.25
C ILE A 1 -12.89 16.50 -2.51
N GLY A 2 -11.81 16.76 -1.76
CA GLY A 2 -11.12 15.73 -0.99
C GLY A 2 -12.06 15.14 0.07
N ARG A 3 -12.30 13.85 0.00
CA ARG A 3 -12.94 13.14 1.09
C ARG A 3 -11.88 12.84 2.14
N SER A 4 -12.11 13.35 3.33
CA SER A 4 -11.34 13.03 4.52
C SER A 4 -11.01 11.52 4.58
N LEU A 5 -9.77 11.22 4.95
CA LEU A 5 -9.24 9.87 5.22
C LEU A 5 -9.93 9.14 6.38
N ARG A 6 -11.14 9.46 6.70
CA ARG A 6 -11.87 8.62 7.62
C ARG A 6 -12.41 7.43 6.81
N PRO A 7 -11.85 6.22 7.00
CA PRO A 7 -12.53 5.05 6.50
C PRO A 7 -13.93 5.07 7.09
N ALA A 8 -14.95 4.87 6.25
CA ALA A 8 -16.27 4.56 6.75
C ALA A 8 -16.15 3.19 7.44
N LEU A 9 -15.90 3.21 8.74
CA LEU A 9 -15.92 1.99 9.54
C LEU A 9 -17.38 1.56 9.65
N PRO A 10 -17.71 0.32 9.29
CA PRO A 10 -18.98 -0.24 9.70
C PRO A 10 -19.03 -0.21 11.22
N GLU A 11 -20.11 0.31 11.79
CA GLU A 11 -20.28 0.35 13.23
C GLU A 11 -20.06 -1.06 13.80
N GLY A 12 -19.02 -1.22 14.63
CA GLY A 12 -18.77 -2.42 15.41
C GLY A 12 -17.66 -3.37 14.94
N SER A 13 -17.02 -3.21 13.76
CA SER A 13 -16.03 -4.20 13.30
C SER A 13 -14.58 -3.86 13.59
N GLY A 14 -14.24 -2.61 13.91
CA GLY A 14 -12.84 -2.19 14.09
C GLY A 14 -11.96 -2.31 12.82
N GLU A 15 -12.52 -2.74 11.70
CA GLU A 15 -11.82 -2.91 10.43
C GLU A 15 -11.95 -1.66 9.54
N ALA A 16 -10.82 -1.17 9.04
CA ALA A 16 -10.80 -0.09 8.08
C ALA A 16 -11.06 -0.65 6.67
N VAL A 17 -12.11 -0.16 6.03
CA VAL A 17 -12.45 -0.53 4.66
C VAL A 17 -12.07 0.61 3.71
N PHE A 18 -11.19 0.34 2.76
CA PHE A 18 -10.83 1.28 1.70
C PHE A 18 -11.60 0.96 0.42
N LYS A 19 -12.29 1.95 -0.10
CA LYS A 19 -12.93 1.82 -1.40
C LYS A 19 -11.86 1.91 -2.50
N ILE A 20 -11.72 0.86 -3.28
CA ILE A 20 -10.93 0.91 -4.52
C ILE A 20 -11.72 1.72 -5.54
N THR A 21 -11.19 2.87 -5.91
CA THR A 21 -11.86 3.78 -6.84
C THR A 21 -11.81 3.24 -8.27
N THR A 22 -12.84 3.55 -9.07
CA THR A 22 -12.88 3.21 -10.50
C THR A 22 -11.72 3.85 -11.27
N PHE A 23 -11.31 5.03 -10.84
CA PHE A 23 -10.14 5.72 -11.38
C PHE A 23 -9.00 5.59 -10.38
N PRO A 24 -7.90 4.88 -10.73
CA PRO A 24 -6.73 4.81 -9.87
C PRO A 24 -6.15 6.21 -9.66
N PRO A 25 -5.60 6.49 -8.48
CA PRO A 25 -4.95 7.77 -8.23
C PRO A 25 -3.77 7.97 -9.18
N VAL A 26 -3.58 9.20 -9.64
CA VAL A 26 -2.41 9.56 -10.43
C VAL A 26 -1.21 9.66 -9.50
N CYS A 27 -0.35 8.64 -9.52
CA CYS A 27 0.80 8.57 -8.62
C CYS A 27 1.97 9.47 -9.04
N MET A 28 2.01 9.92 -10.29
CA MET A 28 3.12 10.68 -10.88
C MET A 28 2.72 12.13 -11.20
N SER A 29 1.96 12.79 -10.33
CA SER A 29 1.58 14.19 -10.50
C SER A 29 2.30 15.10 -9.50
N ASN A 30 2.37 16.39 -9.79
CA ASN A 30 2.94 17.41 -8.89
C ASN A 30 2.14 17.58 -7.58
N GLU A 31 0.92 17.05 -7.53
CA GLU A 31 0.07 17.07 -6.34
C GLU A 31 0.40 15.97 -5.34
N VAL A 32 1.21 14.98 -5.76
CA VAL A 32 1.62 13.87 -4.89
C VAL A 32 2.66 14.34 -3.90
N VAL A 33 2.34 14.23 -2.62
CA VAL A 33 3.25 14.54 -1.52
C VAL A 33 4.17 13.35 -1.22
N GLY A 34 3.66 12.14 -1.36
CA GLY A 34 4.39 10.91 -1.12
C GLY A 34 3.49 9.69 -1.18
N VAL A 35 4.08 8.54 -0.97
CA VAL A 35 3.38 7.26 -0.88
C VAL A 35 3.71 6.61 0.46
N LEU A 36 2.68 6.22 1.21
CA LEU A 36 2.84 5.45 2.44
C LEU A 36 2.76 3.96 2.11
N ASN A 37 3.80 3.26 2.48
CA ASN A 37 3.86 1.80 2.39
C ASN A 37 3.73 1.20 3.78
N TYR A 38 2.98 0.12 3.89
CA TYR A 38 2.89 -0.67 5.11
C TYR A 38 3.19 -2.14 4.83
N GLY A 39 3.85 -2.78 5.76
CA GLY A 39 4.15 -4.20 5.65
C GLY A 39 4.63 -4.80 6.97
N TYR A 40 4.85 -6.10 6.94
CA TYR A 40 5.31 -6.90 8.08
C TYR A 40 6.60 -7.60 7.71
N PRO A 41 7.78 -6.96 7.91
CA PRO A 41 9.06 -7.58 7.60
C PRO A 41 9.23 -8.93 8.30
N SER A 42 9.72 -9.92 7.58
CA SER A 42 9.83 -11.29 8.08
C SER A 42 10.72 -11.39 9.32
N LYS A 43 11.77 -10.58 9.40
CA LYS A 43 12.68 -10.55 10.56
C LYS A 43 12.07 -9.88 11.81
N ASP A 44 10.99 -9.15 11.66
CA ASP A 44 10.26 -8.53 12.78
C ASP A 44 9.18 -9.47 13.35
N GLN A 45 9.05 -10.68 12.84
CA GLN A 45 8.10 -11.67 13.34
C GLN A 45 8.68 -12.39 14.58
N ILE A 46 7.86 -12.51 15.59
CA ILE A 46 8.22 -13.14 16.87
C ILE A 46 7.36 -14.39 17.05
N TYR A 47 8.02 -15.51 17.23
CA TYR A 47 7.38 -16.81 17.47
C TYR A 47 7.65 -17.25 18.91
N GLU A 48 6.67 -17.08 19.79
CA GLU A 48 6.73 -17.56 21.18
C GLU A 48 5.87 -18.82 21.32
N LEU A 49 6.37 -19.94 20.77
CA LEU A 49 5.60 -21.19 20.72
C LEU A 49 5.67 -22.04 21.99
N TYR A 50 6.69 -21.83 22.84
CA TYR A 50 6.92 -22.69 24.00
C TYR A 50 6.07 -22.33 25.21
N ASP A 51 5.87 -21.04 25.48
CA ASP A 51 5.18 -20.61 26.71
C ASP A 51 3.76 -20.09 26.46
N LYS A 52 3.45 -19.56 25.28
CA LYS A 52 2.21 -18.82 25.07
C LYS A 52 1.47 -19.14 23.77
N ASN A 53 2.01 -20.02 22.91
CA ASN A 53 1.49 -20.21 21.54
C ASN A 53 1.22 -18.87 20.83
N HIS A 54 2.14 -17.91 20.99
CA HIS A 54 1.97 -16.55 20.56
C HIS A 54 2.78 -16.27 19.29
N LEU A 55 2.11 -15.73 18.27
CA LEU A 55 2.71 -15.21 17.07
C LEU A 55 2.60 -13.69 17.09
N GLY A 56 3.73 -13.00 17.25
CA GLY A 56 3.81 -11.55 17.17
C GLY A 56 4.38 -11.11 15.82
N SER A 57 3.85 -10.01 15.29
CA SER A 57 4.42 -9.36 14.11
C SER A 57 4.46 -7.85 14.31
N ARG A 58 5.48 -7.19 13.80
CA ARG A 58 5.61 -5.74 13.85
C ARG A 58 5.35 -5.15 12.48
N ARG A 59 4.34 -4.29 12.41
CA ARG A 59 4.07 -3.50 11.21
C ARG A 59 5.10 -2.37 11.08
N ARG A 60 5.62 -2.20 9.87
CA ARG A 60 6.45 -1.06 9.49
C ARG A 60 5.68 -0.17 8.52
N GLY A 61 5.71 1.13 8.78
CA GLY A 61 5.27 2.16 7.85
C GLY A 61 6.48 2.86 7.26
N THR A 62 6.47 3.10 5.96
CA THR A 62 7.57 3.76 5.26
C THR A 62 7.03 4.77 4.27
N THR A 63 7.67 5.93 4.18
CA THR A 63 7.34 6.95 3.17
C THR A 63 8.23 6.78 1.96
N LEU A 64 7.59 6.68 0.81
CA LEU A 64 8.24 6.51 -0.49
C LEU A 64 7.84 7.66 -1.41
N GLN A 65 8.58 7.82 -2.50
CA GLN A 65 8.23 8.73 -3.58
C GLN A 65 8.05 7.96 -4.90
N PRO A 66 7.13 8.38 -5.75
CA PRO A 66 7.06 7.88 -7.11
C PRO A 66 8.40 8.12 -7.81
N HIS A 67 8.89 7.13 -8.52
CA HIS A 67 10.20 7.23 -9.17
C HIS A 67 10.10 7.08 -10.67
N SER A 68 9.56 5.99 -11.17
CA SER A 68 9.47 5.73 -12.59
C SER A 68 8.38 4.75 -12.95
N GLN A 69 7.96 4.80 -14.21
CA GLN A 69 7.08 3.82 -14.81
C GLN A 69 7.96 2.70 -15.42
N PRO A 70 7.91 1.46 -14.89
CA PRO A 70 8.57 0.32 -15.50
C PRO A 70 8.01 0.00 -16.89
N HIS A 71 8.72 -0.84 -17.66
CA HIS A 71 8.23 -1.32 -18.93
C HIS A 71 6.91 -2.10 -18.79
N ASP A 72 6.75 -2.85 -17.73
CA ASP A 72 5.45 -3.43 -17.35
C ASP A 72 4.51 -2.33 -16.82
N GLU A 73 3.47 -2.03 -17.59
CA GLU A 73 2.51 -0.97 -17.28
C GLU A 73 1.67 -1.25 -16.02
N THR A 74 1.58 -2.51 -15.58
CA THR A 74 0.86 -2.86 -14.35
C THR A 74 1.59 -2.43 -13.09
N LEU A 75 2.89 -2.20 -13.21
CA LEU A 75 3.77 -1.85 -12.10
C LEU A 75 4.03 -0.34 -12.02
N LEU A 76 4.34 0.11 -10.81
CA LEU A 76 4.94 1.40 -10.53
C LEU A 76 6.15 1.19 -9.63
N ARG A 77 7.25 1.86 -9.94
CA ARG A 77 8.44 1.88 -9.09
C ARG A 77 8.40 3.08 -8.16
N LEU A 78 8.50 2.80 -6.90
CA LEU A 78 8.63 3.77 -5.82
C LEU A 78 10.05 3.72 -5.27
N LYS A 79 10.49 4.81 -4.67
CA LYS A 79 11.84 4.91 -4.09
C LYS A 79 11.78 5.51 -2.70
N ALA A 80 12.51 4.91 -1.77
CA ALA A 80 12.76 5.50 -0.47
C ALA A 80 13.82 6.61 -0.56
N LEU A 81 13.69 7.64 0.26
CA LEU A 81 14.69 8.72 0.35
C LEU A 81 16.03 8.19 0.89
N GLN A 82 15.96 7.21 1.77
CA GLN A 82 17.12 6.53 2.36
C GLN A 82 16.94 5.03 2.26
N GLU A 83 18.04 4.29 2.34
CA GLU A 83 17.94 2.83 2.46
C GLU A 83 17.10 2.44 3.68
N PHE A 84 16.34 1.37 3.55
CA PHE A 84 15.58 0.85 4.67
C PHE A 84 16.52 0.48 5.83
N SER A 85 16.14 0.90 7.03
CA SER A 85 16.84 0.52 8.28
C SER A 85 16.55 -0.92 8.71
N PHE A 86 15.70 -1.63 7.97
CA PHE A 86 15.26 -2.99 8.22
C PHE A 86 15.34 -3.81 6.92
N ASP A 87 15.33 -5.13 7.04
CA ASP A 87 15.27 -6.01 5.89
C ASP A 87 13.88 -5.92 5.25
N PRO A 88 13.77 -5.53 3.95
CA PRO A 88 12.49 -5.37 3.27
C PRO A 88 11.77 -6.69 2.96
N ASP A 89 12.39 -7.84 3.21
CA ASP A 89 11.72 -9.13 3.05
C ASP A 89 10.46 -9.21 3.91
N GLY A 90 9.35 -9.60 3.30
CA GLY A 90 8.03 -9.62 3.93
C GLY A 90 7.19 -8.35 3.73
N LEU A 91 7.69 -7.34 3.01
CA LEU A 91 6.87 -6.20 2.59
C LEU A 91 5.91 -6.54 1.46
N SER A 92 6.15 -7.61 0.71
CA SER A 92 5.26 -8.08 -0.35
C SER A 92 3.87 -8.40 0.19
N GLY A 93 2.84 -8.00 -0.55
CA GLY A 93 1.45 -8.07 -0.12
C GLY A 93 0.98 -6.85 0.68
N GLY A 94 1.89 -5.98 1.11
CA GLY A 94 1.55 -4.78 1.86
C GLY A 94 0.89 -3.70 1.02
N PRO A 95 -0.08 -2.95 1.58
CA PRO A 95 -0.77 -1.87 0.88
C PRO A 95 0.10 -0.62 0.76
N ASN A 96 -0.16 0.14 -0.30
CA ASN A 96 0.43 1.45 -0.55
C ASN A 96 -0.67 2.48 -0.75
N PHE A 97 -0.48 3.65 -0.15
CA PHE A 97 -1.43 4.77 -0.23
C PHE A 97 -0.71 6.01 -0.75
N VAL A 98 -1.17 6.55 -1.86
CA VAL A 98 -0.68 7.82 -2.37
C VAL A 98 -1.35 8.97 -1.61
N ILE A 99 -0.55 9.91 -1.15
CA ILE A 99 -1.02 11.13 -0.49
C ILE A 99 -0.99 12.26 -1.51
N GLN A 100 -2.15 12.81 -1.80
CA GLN A 100 -2.30 13.94 -2.71
C GLN A 100 -2.77 15.18 -1.97
N ARG A 101 -2.23 16.33 -2.36
CA ARG A 101 -2.67 17.62 -1.88
C ARG A 101 -3.90 18.06 -2.65
N ALA A 102 -4.93 18.48 -1.94
CA ALA A 102 -6.15 19.06 -2.48
C ALA A 102 -6.43 20.39 -1.76
N GLY A 103 -5.92 21.50 -2.29
CA GLY A 103 -5.95 22.80 -1.62
C GLY A 103 -5.11 22.79 -0.34
N ASN A 104 -5.73 23.03 0.81
CA ASN A 104 -5.10 22.98 2.13
C ASN A 104 -5.21 21.58 2.78
N ASP A 105 -5.91 20.66 2.14
CA ASP A 105 -6.13 19.31 2.66
C ASP A 105 -5.25 18.28 1.96
N HIS A 106 -5.08 17.14 2.64
CA HIS A 106 -4.39 15.98 2.09
C HIS A 106 -5.37 14.80 2.07
N THR A 107 -5.37 14.09 0.96
CA THR A 107 -6.21 12.89 0.80
C THR A 107 -5.32 11.71 0.47
N ALA A 108 -5.56 10.56 1.11
CA ALA A 108 -4.90 9.32 0.75
C ALA A 108 -5.81 8.44 -0.09
N TYR A 109 -5.23 7.85 -1.11
CA TYR A 109 -5.89 6.90 -1.99
C TYR A 109 -5.10 5.59 -2.01
N PHE A 110 -5.79 4.48 -2.08
CA PHE A 110 -5.14 3.19 -2.28
C PHE A 110 -4.46 3.17 -3.65
N ALA A 111 -3.14 3.03 -3.64
CA ALA A 111 -2.31 3.09 -4.84
C ALA A 111 -1.99 1.71 -5.42
N GLY A 112 -1.96 0.69 -4.58
CA GLY A 112 -1.65 -0.67 -5.01
C GLY A 112 -1.03 -1.53 -3.90
N VAL A 113 -0.53 -2.68 -4.32
CA VAL A 113 0.05 -3.70 -3.44
C VAL A 113 1.51 -3.93 -3.80
N THR A 114 2.36 -4.01 -2.80
CA THR A 114 3.79 -4.30 -2.97
C THR A 114 3.97 -5.73 -3.49
N VAL A 115 4.75 -5.88 -4.56
CA VAL A 115 5.13 -7.19 -5.12
C VAL A 115 6.60 -7.48 -4.98
N ARG A 116 7.44 -6.44 -4.87
CA ARG A 116 8.87 -6.59 -4.69
C ARG A 116 9.44 -5.37 -3.98
N ALA A 117 10.36 -5.59 -3.05
CA ALA A 117 11.10 -4.53 -2.38
C ALA A 117 12.60 -4.87 -2.31
N GLY A 118 13.43 -3.88 -2.54
CA GLY A 118 14.89 -3.93 -2.40
C GLY A 118 15.38 -2.91 -1.38
N LYS A 119 16.64 -2.54 -1.43
CA LYS A 119 17.25 -1.62 -0.45
C LYS A 119 16.61 -0.23 -0.42
N LYS A 120 16.20 0.29 -1.58
CA LYS A 120 15.58 1.60 -1.74
C LYS A 120 14.35 1.57 -2.65
N ASP A 121 14.14 0.50 -3.37
CA ASP A 121 13.14 0.40 -4.41
C ASP A 121 11.99 -0.49 -3.96
N VAL A 122 10.78 -0.04 -4.22
CA VAL A 122 9.55 -0.81 -4.02
C VAL A 122 8.76 -0.81 -5.32
N TYR A 123 8.36 -1.98 -5.76
CA TYR A 123 7.50 -2.15 -6.93
C TYR A 123 6.11 -2.53 -6.46
N ILE A 124 5.12 -1.81 -6.94
CA ILE A 124 3.72 -2.07 -6.63
C ILE A 124 2.94 -2.40 -7.89
N VAL A 125 1.96 -3.29 -7.76
CA VAL A 125 0.91 -3.44 -8.76
C VAL A 125 -0.11 -2.33 -8.52
N LYS A 126 -0.40 -1.55 -9.56
CA LYS A 126 -1.31 -0.40 -9.47
C LYS A 126 -2.73 -0.83 -9.14
N SER A 127 -3.42 -0.04 -8.35
CA SER A 127 -4.78 -0.30 -7.88
C SER A 127 -5.80 -0.53 -9.00
N GLY A 128 -5.64 0.14 -10.15
CA GLY A 128 -6.53 -0.05 -11.30
C GLY A 128 -6.52 -1.48 -11.85
N PHE A 129 -5.36 -2.11 -11.92
CA PHE A 129 -5.24 -3.51 -12.37
C PHE A 129 -5.77 -4.48 -11.33
N ILE A 130 -5.57 -4.18 -10.04
CA ILE A 130 -6.17 -4.97 -8.95
C ILE A 130 -7.69 -4.91 -9.03
N LYS A 131 -8.26 -3.74 -9.27
CA LYS A 131 -9.70 -3.57 -9.45
C LYS A 131 -10.22 -4.37 -10.65
N CYS A 132 -9.55 -4.32 -11.80
CA CYS A 132 -9.93 -5.12 -12.97
C CYS A 132 -9.94 -6.62 -12.65
N LEU A 133 -8.95 -7.11 -11.91
CA LEU A 133 -8.88 -8.51 -11.50
C LEU A 133 -10.04 -8.89 -10.57
N LEU A 134 -10.35 -8.05 -9.60
CA LEU A 134 -11.44 -8.29 -8.65
C LEU A 134 -12.81 -8.26 -9.37
N ASP A 135 -13.03 -7.30 -10.25
CA ASP A 135 -14.26 -7.20 -11.03
C ASP A 135 -14.46 -8.46 -11.91
N ALA A 136 -13.40 -8.91 -12.59
CA ALA A 136 -13.44 -10.15 -13.39
C ALA A 136 -13.72 -11.40 -12.54
N ALA A 137 -13.17 -11.47 -11.33
CA ALA A 137 -13.42 -12.57 -10.40
C ALA A 137 -14.89 -12.58 -9.92
N ILE A 138 -15.43 -11.41 -9.60
CA ILE A 138 -16.84 -11.26 -9.17
C ILE A 138 -17.78 -11.68 -10.31
N ASP A 139 -17.55 -11.20 -11.53
CA ASP A 139 -18.37 -11.53 -12.69
C ASP A 139 -18.36 -13.03 -13.01
N ARG A 140 -17.24 -13.69 -12.75
CA ARG A 140 -17.12 -15.13 -13.01
C ARG A 140 -17.86 -16.00 -11.98
N TRP A 141 -18.11 -15.49 -10.78
CA TRP A 141 -18.76 -16.24 -9.69
C TRP A 141 -20.24 -15.86 -9.47
N ASN A 142 -20.71 -14.86 -10.16
CA ASN A 142 -22.12 -14.52 -10.25
C ASN A 142 -22.74 -15.11 -11.51
#